data_4944648655caa7d3f51f9662353bb80a
#
_entry.id   4944648655caa7d3f51f9662353bb80a
#
_cell.length_a   1.000
_cell.length_b   1.000
_cell.length_c   1.000
_cell.angle_alpha   90.00
_cell.angle_beta   90.00
_cell.angle_gamma   90.00
#
_symmetry.space_group_name_H-M   'P 1'
#
loop_
_entity.id
_entity.type
_entity.pdbx_description
1 polymer ?
#
loop_
_entity_poly.entity_id
_entity_poly.type
_entity_poly.pdbx_seq_one_letter_code
_entity_poly.pdbx_strand_id
1 'polypeptide(L)'
;IVQAAIDRHYDSMTDCVSLLAACGGRELAAIAGAVLEARLRSIPVMLDGFISSSAAAALTAGNRLDVLDHCMISHLSSEPGHIRLASALRKQPLVDLRMRLGEASGAAVATLLVRAALAAHNGMATFAEAGVSKET
;
A
#
# COMPACT_ATOMS: atom_id res chain seq x y z
N ILE A 1 24.60 0.80 -8.85
CA ILE A 1 23.90 -0.52 -9.03
C ILE A 1 22.50 -0.28 -9.55
N VAL A 2 21.64 0.50 -8.86
CA VAL A 2 20.23 0.72 -9.27
C VAL A 2 20.15 1.32 -10.67
N GLN A 3 20.88 2.41 -10.94
CA GLN A 3 20.88 3.04 -12.27
C GLN A 3 21.30 2.08 -13.37
N ALA A 4 22.37 1.30 -13.13
CA ALA A 4 22.84 0.33 -14.10
C ALA A 4 21.82 -0.79 -14.40
N ALA A 5 21.01 -1.19 -13.40
CA ALA A 5 19.93 -2.14 -13.61
C ALA A 5 18.80 -1.54 -14.45
N ILE A 6 18.44 -0.28 -14.18
CA ILE A 6 17.45 0.45 -14.97
C ILE A 6 17.92 0.59 -16.41
N ASP A 7 19.13 1.09 -16.62
CA ASP A 7 19.69 1.32 -17.96
C ASP A 7 19.74 0.04 -18.79
N ARG A 8 20.03 -1.09 -18.12
CA ARG A 8 20.12 -2.40 -18.77
C ARG A 8 18.75 -2.95 -19.22
N HIS A 9 17.72 -2.69 -18.47
CA HIS A 9 16.42 -3.36 -18.63
C HIS A 9 15.29 -2.44 -19.07
N TYR A 10 15.54 -1.13 -19.16
CA TYR A 10 14.51 -0.12 -19.39
C TYR A 10 13.59 -0.47 -20.57
N ASP A 11 14.15 -0.80 -21.71
CA ASP A 11 13.38 -1.09 -22.93
C ASP A 11 12.58 -2.41 -22.84
N SER A 12 12.95 -3.29 -21.93
CA SER A 12 12.26 -4.57 -21.74
C SER A 12 11.17 -4.54 -20.66
N MET A 13 11.11 -3.48 -19.84
CA MET A 13 10.15 -3.31 -18.74
C MET A 13 8.85 -2.64 -19.22
N THR A 14 8.14 -3.29 -20.12
CA THR A 14 6.95 -2.72 -20.80
C THR A 14 5.64 -2.93 -20.02
N ASP A 15 5.62 -3.89 -19.09
CA ASP A 15 4.48 -4.23 -18.26
C ASP A 15 4.92 -4.74 -16.86
N CYS A 16 3.95 -5.04 -15.99
CA CYS A 16 4.26 -5.48 -14.62
C CYS A 16 5.02 -6.81 -14.58
N VAL A 17 4.78 -7.71 -15.51
CA VAL A 17 5.43 -9.03 -15.55
C VAL A 17 6.88 -8.89 -15.96
N SER A 18 7.14 -8.17 -17.04
CA SER A 18 8.50 -7.89 -17.53
C SER A 18 9.31 -7.08 -16.52
N LEU A 19 8.68 -6.09 -15.84
CA LEU A 19 9.30 -5.34 -14.76
C LEU A 19 9.71 -6.25 -13.58
N LEU A 20 8.82 -7.10 -13.12
CA LEU A 20 9.09 -8.05 -12.04
C LEU A 20 10.13 -9.11 -12.44
N ALA A 21 10.13 -9.54 -13.70
CA ALA A 21 11.12 -10.47 -14.21
C ALA A 21 12.53 -9.84 -14.29
N ALA A 22 12.62 -8.57 -14.65
CA ALA A 22 13.89 -7.87 -14.81
C ALA A 22 14.49 -7.38 -13.48
N CYS A 23 13.68 -6.78 -12.61
CA CYS A 23 14.12 -6.08 -11.41
C CYS A 23 13.49 -6.58 -10.11
N GLY A 24 12.53 -7.49 -10.18
CA GLY A 24 11.83 -8.01 -9.02
C GLY A 24 12.47 -9.27 -8.43
N GLY A 25 11.73 -10.36 -8.50
CA GLY A 25 12.09 -11.66 -7.95
C GLY A 25 10.82 -12.41 -7.57
N ARG A 26 10.98 -13.65 -7.17
CA ARG A 26 9.84 -14.54 -6.87
C ARG A 26 8.96 -14.00 -5.74
N GLU A 27 9.57 -13.43 -4.71
CA GLU A 27 8.87 -12.84 -3.57
C GLU A 27 8.01 -11.65 -4.00
N LEU A 28 8.60 -10.67 -4.71
CA LEU A 28 7.86 -9.51 -5.18
C LEU A 28 6.74 -9.89 -6.15
N ALA A 29 6.99 -10.87 -7.02
CA ALA A 29 5.98 -11.39 -7.93
C ALA A 29 4.82 -12.06 -7.17
N ALA A 30 5.12 -12.83 -6.12
CA ALA A 30 4.09 -13.46 -5.29
C ALA A 30 3.25 -12.41 -4.53
N ILE A 31 3.88 -11.38 -3.98
CA ILE A 31 3.18 -10.26 -3.31
C ILE A 31 2.29 -9.52 -4.32
N ALA A 32 2.81 -9.17 -5.49
CA ALA A 32 2.03 -8.51 -6.53
C ALA A 32 0.83 -9.35 -6.97
N GLY A 33 1.02 -10.66 -7.18
CA GLY A 33 -0.06 -11.59 -7.49
C GLY A 33 -1.12 -11.67 -6.40
N ALA A 34 -0.71 -11.72 -5.13
CA ALA A 34 -1.63 -11.72 -4.00
C ALA A 34 -2.44 -10.41 -3.90
N VAL A 35 -1.81 -9.26 -4.15
CA VAL A 35 -2.49 -7.95 -4.18
C VAL A 35 -3.53 -7.92 -5.31
N LEU A 36 -3.18 -8.40 -6.50
CA LEU A 36 -4.09 -8.45 -7.63
C LEU A 36 -5.28 -9.38 -7.36
N GLU A 37 -5.04 -10.57 -6.82
CA GLU A 37 -6.10 -11.52 -6.47
C GLU A 37 -7.02 -10.97 -5.37
N ALA A 38 -6.47 -10.26 -4.38
CA ALA A 38 -7.27 -9.59 -3.36
C ALA A 38 -8.23 -8.56 -3.97
N ARG A 39 -7.77 -7.80 -4.99
CA ARG A 39 -8.65 -6.88 -5.71
C ARG A 39 -9.81 -7.60 -6.39
N LEU A 40 -9.53 -8.69 -7.09
CA LEU A 40 -10.56 -9.48 -7.78
C LEU A 40 -11.62 -10.03 -6.80
N ARG A 41 -11.21 -10.28 -5.57
CA ARG A 41 -12.09 -10.77 -4.49
C ARG A 41 -12.69 -9.66 -3.62
N SER A 42 -12.46 -8.39 -3.94
CA SER A 42 -12.91 -7.25 -3.12
C SER A 42 -12.40 -7.30 -1.67
N ILE A 43 -11.16 -7.80 -1.48
CA ILE A 43 -10.50 -7.87 -0.18
C ILE A 43 -9.56 -6.68 -0.05
N PRO A 44 -9.71 -5.81 0.98
CA PRO A 44 -8.77 -4.74 1.25
C PRO A 44 -7.40 -5.30 1.65
N VAL A 45 -6.34 -4.64 1.17
CA VAL A 45 -4.96 -5.05 1.44
C VAL A 45 -4.25 -3.97 2.23
N MET A 46 -3.52 -4.38 3.25
CA MET A 46 -2.63 -3.52 4.01
C MET A 46 -1.18 -3.84 3.64
N LEU A 47 -0.56 -2.93 2.89
CA LEU A 47 0.84 -3.03 2.51
C LEU A 47 1.70 -2.64 3.72
N ASP A 48 2.58 -3.53 4.17
CA ASP A 48 3.39 -3.31 5.37
C ASP A 48 4.32 -2.10 5.23
N GLY A 49 5.40 -2.23 4.50
CA GLY A 49 6.42 -1.19 4.36
C GLY A 49 6.92 -1.06 2.92
N PHE A 50 8.22 -0.72 2.79
CA PHE A 50 8.81 -0.38 1.48
C PHE A 50 8.75 -1.54 0.48
N ILE A 51 9.09 -2.76 0.90
CA ILE A 51 9.17 -3.92 -0.01
C ILE A 51 7.78 -4.32 -0.52
N SER A 52 6.80 -4.45 0.36
CA SER A 52 5.42 -4.78 -0.05
C SER A 52 4.79 -3.69 -0.92
N SER A 53 5.07 -2.43 -0.62
CA SER A 53 4.66 -1.29 -1.44
C SER A 53 5.35 -1.29 -2.81
N SER A 54 6.63 -1.67 -2.87
CA SER A 54 7.38 -1.78 -4.14
C SER A 54 6.82 -2.91 -5.03
N ALA A 55 6.48 -4.05 -4.43
CA ALA A 55 5.85 -5.16 -5.15
C ALA A 55 4.49 -4.75 -5.74
N ALA A 56 3.66 -4.08 -4.93
CA ALA A 56 2.36 -3.57 -5.38
C ALA A 56 2.51 -2.49 -6.46
N ALA A 57 3.54 -1.64 -6.38
CA ALA A 57 3.81 -0.60 -7.37
C ALA A 57 4.04 -1.17 -8.77
N ALA A 58 4.59 -2.36 -8.91
CA ALA A 58 4.76 -3.00 -10.22
C ALA A 58 3.43 -3.16 -10.97
N LEU A 59 2.32 -3.33 -10.25
CA LEU A 59 0.99 -3.44 -10.86
C LEU A 59 0.51 -2.13 -11.49
N THR A 60 1.11 -1.00 -11.15
CA THR A 60 0.75 0.32 -11.70
C THR A 60 1.42 0.62 -13.04
N ALA A 61 2.15 -0.33 -13.62
CA ALA A 61 2.77 -0.17 -14.93
C ALA A 61 1.73 0.32 -15.96
N GLY A 62 2.12 1.25 -16.82
CA GLY A 62 1.19 1.92 -17.72
C GLY A 62 0.29 2.97 -17.06
N ASN A 63 0.72 3.50 -15.90
CA ASN A 63 0.03 4.57 -15.14
C ASN A 63 -1.35 4.18 -14.58
N ARG A 64 -1.53 2.90 -14.24
CA ARG A 64 -2.77 2.32 -13.72
C ARG A 64 -2.82 2.37 -12.19
N LEU A 65 -2.85 3.58 -11.61
CA LEU A 65 -2.91 3.75 -10.13
C LEU A 65 -4.18 3.16 -9.50
N ASP A 66 -5.27 3.15 -10.24
CA ASP A 66 -6.56 2.60 -9.84
C ASP A 66 -6.49 1.13 -9.41
N VAL A 67 -5.54 0.36 -9.92
CA VAL A 67 -5.34 -1.05 -9.56
C VAL A 67 -5.09 -1.25 -8.06
N LEU A 68 -4.62 -0.23 -7.36
CA LEU A 68 -4.31 -0.26 -5.93
C LEU A 68 -5.35 0.43 -5.04
N ASP A 69 -6.55 0.78 -5.53
CA ASP A 69 -7.55 1.49 -4.72
C ASP A 69 -7.97 0.75 -3.46
N HIS A 70 -7.92 -0.58 -3.47
CA HIS A 70 -8.19 -1.44 -2.32
C HIS A 70 -7.01 -1.57 -1.34
N CYS A 71 -5.87 -0.92 -1.64
CA CYS A 71 -4.66 -1.02 -0.83
C CYS A 71 -4.47 0.21 0.05
N MET A 72 -4.03 0.00 1.27
CA MET A 72 -3.55 1.02 2.21
C MET A 72 -2.07 0.75 2.52
N ILE A 73 -1.26 1.80 2.63
CA ILE A 73 0.11 1.67 3.18
C ILE A 73 0.00 1.76 4.70
N SER A 74 0.43 0.72 5.41
CA SER A 74 0.27 0.64 6.86
C SER A 74 1.16 1.64 7.59
N HIS A 75 2.45 1.67 7.28
CA HIS A 75 3.38 2.58 7.94
C HIS A 75 4.39 3.15 6.95
N LEU A 76 4.90 4.34 7.28
CA LEU A 76 6.07 4.88 6.60
C LEU A 76 7.31 4.17 7.16
N SER A 77 7.94 3.33 6.35
CA SER A 77 9.22 2.71 6.69
C SER A 77 10.33 3.76 6.74
N SER A 78 11.33 3.56 7.59
CA SER A 78 12.53 4.38 7.64
C SER A 78 13.43 4.27 6.40
N GLU A 79 13.07 3.42 5.43
CA GLU A 79 13.77 3.33 4.15
C GLU A 79 13.56 4.61 3.33
N PRO A 80 14.64 5.32 2.91
CA PRO A 80 14.53 6.65 2.28
C PRO A 80 13.69 6.66 0.99
N GLY A 81 13.59 5.52 0.30
CA GLY A 81 12.80 5.39 -0.92
C GLY A 81 11.29 5.32 -0.68
N HIS A 82 10.86 4.96 0.54
CA HIS A 82 9.45 4.66 0.78
C HIS A 82 8.56 5.90 0.71
N ILE A 83 9.00 7.05 1.21
CA ILE A 83 8.23 8.29 1.11
C ILE A 83 7.99 8.71 -0.34
N ARG A 84 9.01 8.54 -1.20
CA ARG A 84 8.89 8.84 -2.63
C ARG A 84 7.93 7.87 -3.32
N LEU A 85 8.02 6.59 -2.97
CA LEU A 85 7.14 5.57 -3.49
C LEU A 85 5.68 5.82 -3.09
N ALA A 86 5.41 6.06 -1.81
CA ALA A 86 4.07 6.38 -1.31
C ALA A 86 3.46 7.59 -2.03
N SER A 87 4.27 8.64 -2.22
CA SER A 87 3.88 9.83 -2.99
C SER A 87 3.56 9.49 -4.45
N ALA A 88 4.39 8.69 -5.12
CA ALA A 88 4.17 8.26 -6.49
C ALA A 88 2.89 7.43 -6.64
N LEU A 89 2.58 6.59 -5.65
CA LEU A 89 1.35 5.82 -5.58
C LEU A 89 0.12 6.65 -5.15
N ARG A 90 0.31 7.92 -4.82
CA ARG A 90 -0.73 8.81 -4.26
C ARG A 90 -1.40 8.24 -3.01
N LYS A 91 -0.61 7.56 -2.17
CA LYS A 91 -1.08 6.95 -0.94
C LYS A 91 -0.38 7.56 0.27
N GLN A 92 -1.16 7.81 1.31
CA GLN A 92 -0.64 8.28 2.57
C GLN A 92 -0.52 7.09 3.54
N PRO A 93 0.66 6.84 4.12
CA PRO A 93 0.81 5.83 5.17
C PRO A 93 -0.06 6.14 6.39
N LEU A 94 -0.65 5.12 7.00
CA LEU A 94 -1.53 5.29 8.16
C LEU A 94 -0.78 5.75 9.40
N VAL A 95 0.48 5.30 9.58
CA VAL A 95 1.34 5.71 10.70
C VAL A 95 2.76 5.98 10.24
N ASP A 96 3.45 6.85 10.98
CA ASP A 96 4.90 7.06 10.91
C ASP A 96 5.50 6.88 12.31
N LEU A 97 6.01 5.69 12.57
CA LEU A 97 6.62 5.29 13.84
C LEU A 97 8.11 4.96 13.69
N ARG A 98 8.71 5.37 12.56
CA ARG A 98 10.11 5.12 12.21
C ARG A 98 10.49 3.63 12.28
N MET A 99 9.54 2.76 11.95
CA MET A 99 9.75 1.31 11.95
C MET A 99 10.54 0.89 10.71
N ARG A 100 11.35 -0.15 10.86
CA ARG A 100 12.11 -0.75 9.76
C ARG A 100 12.35 -2.27 9.94
N LEU A 101 11.62 -2.90 10.84
CA LEU A 101 11.77 -4.33 11.08
C LEU A 101 11.29 -5.16 9.88
N GLY A 102 10.20 -4.75 9.25
CA GLY A 102 9.47 -5.57 8.29
C GLY A 102 8.61 -6.62 8.99
N GLU A 103 8.53 -7.81 8.42
CA GLU A 103 7.81 -8.96 9.00
C GLU A 103 6.33 -8.67 9.32
N ALA A 104 5.71 -7.81 8.50
CA ALA A 104 4.34 -7.31 8.69
C ALA A 104 4.11 -6.57 10.03
N SER A 105 5.17 -6.14 10.72
CA SER A 105 5.05 -5.46 12.03
C SER A 105 4.31 -4.13 11.93
N GLY A 106 4.55 -3.34 10.89
CA GLY A 106 3.82 -2.10 10.64
C GLY A 106 2.36 -2.33 10.29
N ALA A 107 2.07 -3.35 9.49
CA ALA A 107 0.70 -3.75 9.16
C ALA A 107 -0.05 -4.25 10.39
N ALA A 108 0.59 -4.97 11.29
CA ALA A 108 -0.01 -5.40 12.56
C ALA A 108 -0.45 -4.21 13.42
N VAL A 109 0.43 -3.19 13.58
CA VAL A 109 0.10 -1.96 14.32
C VAL A 109 -1.04 -1.20 13.63
N ALA A 110 -0.96 -0.98 12.33
CA ALA A 110 -1.98 -0.26 11.58
C ALA A 110 -3.34 -0.97 11.58
N THR A 111 -3.36 -2.30 11.64
CA THR A 111 -4.60 -3.08 11.77
C THR A 111 -5.39 -2.71 13.03
N LEU A 112 -4.71 -2.43 14.14
CA LEU A 112 -5.37 -1.99 15.38
C LEU A 112 -6.07 -0.64 15.19
N LEU A 113 -5.46 0.29 14.45
CA LEU A 113 -6.07 1.59 14.12
C LEU A 113 -7.29 1.42 13.22
N VAL A 114 -7.20 0.58 12.19
CA VAL A 114 -8.34 0.30 11.30
C VAL A 114 -9.49 -0.33 12.08
N ARG A 115 -9.20 -1.26 13.01
CA ARG A 115 -10.22 -1.84 13.88
C ARG A 115 -10.86 -0.81 14.80
N ALA A 116 -10.07 0.10 15.37
CA ALA A 116 -10.59 1.20 16.20
C ALA A 116 -11.48 2.14 15.38
N ALA A 117 -11.07 2.48 14.15
CA ALA A 117 -11.87 3.31 13.23
C ALA A 117 -13.19 2.63 12.86
N LEU A 118 -13.17 1.32 12.60
CA LEU A 118 -14.39 0.55 12.34
C LEU A 118 -15.31 0.50 13.56
N ALA A 119 -14.76 0.34 14.76
CA ALA A 119 -15.55 0.35 15.99
C ALA A 119 -16.23 1.71 16.22
N ALA A 120 -15.49 2.80 15.99
CA ALA A 120 -16.04 4.15 16.04
C ALA A 120 -17.15 4.35 14.99
N HIS A 121 -16.87 3.98 13.73
CA HIS A 121 -17.85 4.10 12.65
C HIS A 121 -19.15 3.35 12.92
N ASN A 122 -19.07 2.15 13.48
CA ASN A 122 -20.24 1.32 13.74
C ASN A 122 -20.95 1.64 15.07
N GLY A 123 -20.25 2.27 16.01
CA GLY A 123 -20.76 2.49 17.38
C GLY A 123 -21.13 3.93 17.71
N MET A 124 -20.76 4.90 16.87
CA MET A 124 -21.12 6.30 17.09
C MET A 124 -22.56 6.58 16.66
N ALA A 125 -23.30 7.27 17.52
CA ALA A 125 -24.59 7.82 17.15
C ALA A 125 -24.44 9.05 16.25
N THR A 126 -25.38 9.28 15.34
CA THR A 126 -25.50 10.54 14.63
C THR A 126 -25.92 11.67 15.59
N PHE A 127 -25.70 12.92 15.22
CA PHE A 127 -26.17 14.06 16.03
C PHE A 127 -27.68 14.01 16.29
N ALA A 128 -28.46 13.54 15.32
CA ALA A 128 -29.90 13.40 15.47
C ALA A 128 -30.27 12.32 16.50
N GLU A 129 -29.59 11.18 16.47
CA GLU A 129 -29.79 10.09 17.45
C GLU A 129 -29.28 10.47 18.84
N ALA A 130 -28.22 11.28 18.93
CA ALA A 130 -27.67 11.78 20.19
C ALA A 130 -28.44 13.00 20.75
N GLY A 131 -29.46 13.49 20.07
CA GLY A 131 -30.24 14.64 20.51
C GLY A 131 -29.49 15.98 20.45
N VAL A 132 -28.40 16.07 19.69
CA VAL A 132 -27.62 17.29 19.53
C VAL A 132 -28.32 18.17 18.49
N SER A 133 -28.72 19.40 18.92
CA SER A 133 -29.33 20.38 18.04
C SER A 133 -28.34 20.87 16.98
N LYS A 134 -28.81 21.03 15.74
CA LYS A 134 -28.01 21.71 14.70
C LYS A 134 -27.95 23.20 15.07
N GLU A 135 -26.78 23.78 15.13
CA GLU A 135 -26.65 25.25 15.09
C GLU A 135 -27.27 25.75 13.79
N THR A 136 -28.18 26.70 13.95
CA THR A 136 -28.83 27.43 12.83
C THR A 136 -27.94 28.55 12.34
#